data_61d65716192ccc6415925e3df3fbea0c
#
_entry.id   61d65716192ccc6415925e3df3fbea0c
#
_cell.length_a   1.000
_cell.length_b   1.000
_cell.length_c   1.000
_cell.angle_alpha   90.00
_cell.angle_beta   90.00
_cell.angle_gamma   90.00
#
_symmetry.space_group_name_H-M   'P 1'
#
loop_
_entity.id
_entity.type
_entity.pdbx_description
1 polymer ?
#
loop_
_entity_poly.entity_id
_entity_poly.type
_entity_poly.pdbx_seq_one_letter_code
_entity_poly.pdbx_strand_id
1 'polypeptide(L)'
;MEKKPVLQRIIFPAGVVFCLMVVSIHLYNLSRWWEPPLLHHLFAHLSAAGMFTSIWLGALIANPLAFFRGAAFKERLFVCLVTPAIWSAKVLYDFIGIYSWAECLYACFHSVIMGTLFVALLCMGISEIGCRIIQRRRTGDRSVKVMDFQSGLVLMIGLVMSFILLYNGGHSFYYFYMDVYTKLFL
;
A
#
# COMPACT_ATOMS: atom_id res chain seq x y z
N MET A 1 2.40 -20.28 -20.58
CA MET A 1 1.28 -20.04 -19.62
C MET A 1 0.16 -19.33 -20.36
N GLU A 2 -1.03 -19.91 -20.36
CA GLU A 2 -2.22 -19.31 -20.94
C GLU A 2 -2.62 -18.05 -20.14
N LYS A 3 -2.86 -16.94 -20.83
CA LYS A 3 -3.25 -15.69 -20.16
C LYS A 3 -4.68 -15.81 -19.64
N LYS A 4 -4.85 -15.84 -18.33
CA LYS A 4 -6.17 -15.79 -17.71
C LYS A 4 -6.93 -14.51 -18.08
N PRO A 5 -8.28 -14.51 -18.07
CA PRO A 5 -9.08 -13.32 -18.36
C PRO A 5 -8.73 -12.17 -17.39
N VAL A 6 -8.97 -10.93 -17.83
CA VAL A 6 -8.67 -9.70 -17.08
C VAL A 6 -9.27 -9.74 -15.67
N LEU A 7 -10.50 -10.27 -15.55
CA LEU A 7 -11.17 -10.45 -14.26
C LEU A 7 -10.30 -11.20 -13.24
N GLN A 8 -9.65 -12.28 -13.66
CA GLN A 8 -8.85 -13.11 -12.76
C GLN A 8 -7.44 -12.56 -12.55
N ARG A 9 -6.91 -11.80 -13.52
CA ARG A 9 -5.54 -11.26 -13.45
C ARG A 9 -5.43 -9.97 -12.67
N ILE A 10 -6.44 -9.10 -12.79
CA ILE A 10 -6.41 -7.74 -12.25
C ILE A 10 -7.49 -7.57 -11.17
N ILE A 11 -8.76 -7.84 -11.51
CA ILE A 11 -9.88 -7.51 -10.61
C ILE A 11 -9.84 -8.36 -9.35
N PHE A 12 -9.52 -9.65 -9.46
CA PHE A 12 -9.45 -10.50 -8.28
C PHE A 12 -8.33 -10.08 -7.30
N PRO A 13 -7.06 -9.88 -7.71
CA PRO A 13 -6.02 -9.38 -6.80
C PRO A 13 -6.35 -8.00 -6.21
N ALA A 14 -6.87 -7.07 -7.03
CA ALA A 14 -7.30 -5.75 -6.56
C ALA A 14 -8.46 -5.86 -5.55
N GLY A 15 -9.43 -6.73 -5.81
CA GLY A 15 -10.55 -7.00 -4.92
C GLY A 15 -10.12 -7.58 -3.57
N VAL A 16 -9.14 -8.49 -3.55
CA VAL A 16 -8.57 -9.03 -2.30
C VAL A 16 -7.95 -7.91 -1.45
N VAL A 17 -7.16 -7.03 -2.08
CA VAL A 17 -6.55 -5.88 -1.37
C VAL A 17 -7.63 -4.90 -0.89
N PHE A 18 -8.62 -4.61 -1.72
CA PHE A 18 -9.74 -3.76 -1.35
C PHE A 18 -10.49 -4.33 -0.13
N CYS A 19 -10.86 -5.61 -0.15
CA CYS A 19 -11.55 -6.26 0.95
C CYS A 19 -10.73 -6.23 2.25
N LEU A 20 -9.43 -6.53 2.17
CA LEU A 20 -8.54 -6.47 3.34
C LEU A 20 -8.51 -5.07 3.94
N MET A 21 -8.44 -4.04 3.09
CA MET A 21 -8.40 -2.65 3.55
C MET A 21 -9.73 -2.21 4.16
N VAL A 22 -10.86 -2.53 3.51
CA VAL A 22 -12.20 -2.19 4.02
C VAL A 22 -12.45 -2.86 5.36
N VAL A 23 -12.12 -4.15 5.48
CA VAL A 23 -12.26 -4.89 6.75
C VAL A 23 -11.39 -4.24 7.84
N SER A 24 -10.14 -3.92 7.54
CA SER A 24 -9.23 -3.28 8.51
C SER A 24 -9.72 -1.91 8.97
N ILE A 25 -10.22 -1.08 8.04
CA ILE A 25 -10.80 0.23 8.37
C ILE A 25 -12.06 0.05 9.22
N HIS A 26 -12.91 -0.91 8.87
CA HIS A 26 -14.15 -1.16 9.60
C HIS A 26 -13.88 -1.66 11.03
N LEU A 27 -12.93 -2.59 11.20
CA LEU A 27 -12.48 -3.04 12.52
C LEU A 27 -11.89 -1.89 13.36
N TYR A 28 -11.12 -1.00 12.73
CA TYR A 28 -10.61 0.21 13.40
C TYR A 28 -11.73 1.11 13.88
N ASN A 29 -12.73 1.35 13.03
CA ASN A 29 -13.89 2.18 13.42
C ASN A 29 -14.71 1.51 14.52
N LEU A 30 -14.99 0.22 14.43
CA LEU A 30 -15.70 -0.53 15.47
C LEU A 30 -14.97 -0.50 16.81
N SER A 31 -13.64 -0.57 16.82
CA SER A 31 -12.85 -0.53 18.05
C SER A 31 -13.03 0.77 18.83
N ARG A 32 -13.39 1.88 18.16
CA ARG A 32 -13.65 3.18 18.81
C ARG A 32 -14.97 3.23 19.59
N TRP A 33 -15.89 2.31 19.30
CA TRP A 33 -17.21 2.23 19.94
C TRP A 33 -17.30 1.14 21.00
N TRP A 34 -16.26 0.38 21.21
CA TRP A 34 -16.27 -0.78 22.12
C TRP A 34 -15.84 -0.39 23.52
N GLU A 35 -16.73 -0.63 24.49
CA GLU A 35 -16.52 -0.27 25.89
C GLU A 35 -16.18 -1.46 26.79
N PRO A 36 -15.08 -2.15 26.69
CA PRO A 36 -14.23 -2.34 27.86
C PRO A 36 -12.84 -1.79 27.58
N PRO A 37 -12.24 -0.98 28.48
CA PRO A 37 -11.04 -0.19 28.18
C PRO A 37 -9.87 -1.05 27.71
N LEU A 38 -9.68 -2.24 28.26
CA LEU A 38 -8.57 -3.13 27.89
C LEU A 38 -8.74 -3.71 26.48
N LEU A 39 -9.92 -4.19 26.15
CA LEU A 39 -10.24 -4.74 24.83
C LEU A 39 -10.29 -3.63 23.78
N HIS A 40 -10.77 -2.43 24.15
CA HIS A 40 -10.75 -1.27 23.27
C HIS A 40 -9.32 -0.95 22.80
N HIS A 41 -8.37 -0.82 23.73
CA HIS A 41 -6.97 -0.53 23.38
C HIS A 41 -6.36 -1.63 22.52
N LEU A 42 -6.58 -2.90 22.88
CA LEU A 42 -6.05 -4.02 22.10
C LEU A 42 -6.62 -4.03 20.68
N PHE A 43 -7.94 -3.90 20.51
CA PHE A 43 -8.58 -3.88 19.19
C PHE A 43 -8.22 -2.62 18.40
N ALA A 44 -8.08 -1.46 19.03
CA ALA A 44 -7.64 -0.24 18.38
C ALA A 44 -6.22 -0.40 17.82
N HIS A 45 -5.30 -0.96 18.60
CA HIS A 45 -3.94 -1.22 18.14
C HIS A 45 -3.87 -2.29 17.06
N LEU A 46 -4.59 -3.40 17.21
CA LEU A 46 -4.64 -4.46 16.20
C LEU A 46 -5.26 -3.98 14.88
N SER A 47 -6.32 -3.20 14.94
CA SER A 47 -6.97 -2.69 13.73
C SER A 47 -6.19 -1.56 13.08
N ALA A 48 -5.53 -0.69 13.85
CA ALA A 48 -4.58 0.28 13.30
C ALA A 48 -3.39 -0.44 12.65
N ALA A 49 -2.79 -1.41 13.33
CA ALA A 49 -1.76 -2.27 12.76
C ALA A 49 -2.25 -2.98 11.51
N GLY A 50 -3.48 -3.52 11.51
CA GLY A 50 -4.11 -4.14 10.35
C GLY A 50 -4.30 -3.18 9.18
N MET A 51 -4.69 -1.95 9.44
CA MET A 51 -4.83 -0.90 8.43
C MET A 51 -3.48 -0.55 7.79
N PHE A 52 -2.45 -0.28 8.60
CA PHE A 52 -1.09 -0.04 8.09
C PHE A 52 -0.53 -1.27 7.37
N THR A 53 -0.74 -2.46 7.94
CA THR A 53 -0.30 -3.72 7.36
C THR A 53 -1.00 -3.99 6.03
N SER A 54 -2.29 -3.68 5.87
CA SER A 54 -3.00 -3.85 4.60
C SER A 54 -2.48 -2.91 3.52
N ILE A 55 -1.99 -1.71 3.88
CA ILE A 55 -1.33 -0.79 2.95
C ILE A 55 -0.02 -1.41 2.43
N TRP A 56 0.76 -2.03 3.29
CA TRP A 56 2.07 -2.60 2.94
C TRP A 56 1.94 -4.03 2.41
N LEU A 57 1.23 -4.90 3.11
CA LEU A 57 0.99 -6.28 2.68
C LEU A 57 0.08 -6.36 1.46
N GLY A 58 -0.74 -5.33 1.20
CA GLY A 58 -1.57 -5.26 0.01
C GLY A 58 -0.74 -5.45 -1.26
N ALA A 59 0.36 -4.74 -1.42
CA ALA A 59 1.26 -4.90 -2.56
C ALA A 59 2.02 -6.23 -2.51
N LEU A 60 2.42 -6.71 -1.32
CA LEU A 60 3.09 -8.02 -1.15
C LEU A 60 2.18 -9.18 -1.51
N ILE A 61 0.87 -9.07 -1.32
CA ILE A 61 -0.13 -10.09 -1.65
C ILE A 61 -0.62 -9.92 -3.09
N ALA A 62 -0.94 -8.70 -3.49
CA ALA A 62 -1.52 -8.39 -4.80
C ALA A 62 -0.58 -8.74 -5.96
N ASN A 63 0.71 -8.40 -5.83
CA ASN A 63 1.68 -8.69 -6.89
C ASN A 63 1.83 -10.20 -7.15
N PRO A 64 2.08 -11.09 -6.17
CA PRO A 64 2.12 -12.53 -6.39
C PRO A 64 0.82 -13.08 -6.97
N LEU A 65 -0.33 -12.64 -6.46
CA LEU A 65 -1.63 -13.09 -6.97
C LEU A 65 -1.80 -12.73 -8.45
N ALA A 66 -1.39 -11.55 -8.87
CA ALA A 66 -1.44 -11.12 -10.26
C ALA A 66 -0.34 -11.79 -11.11
N PHE A 67 0.87 -11.94 -10.57
CA PHE A 67 2.01 -12.56 -11.23
C PHE A 67 1.72 -14.00 -11.65
N PHE A 68 1.30 -14.85 -10.71
CA PHE A 68 0.99 -16.26 -10.99
C PHE A 68 -0.29 -16.46 -11.81
N ARG A 69 -1.05 -15.37 -12.07
CA ARG A 69 -2.15 -15.37 -13.03
C ARG A 69 -1.77 -14.86 -14.42
N GLY A 70 -0.47 -14.60 -14.65
CA GLY A 70 0.04 -14.17 -15.95
C GLY A 70 -0.22 -12.69 -16.25
N ALA A 71 -0.43 -11.87 -15.24
CA ALA A 71 -0.55 -10.42 -15.40
C ALA A 71 0.77 -9.81 -15.90
N ALA A 72 0.69 -8.87 -16.85
CA ALA A 72 1.84 -8.10 -17.30
C ALA A 72 2.34 -7.18 -16.19
N PHE A 73 3.60 -6.73 -16.27
CA PHE A 73 4.18 -5.86 -15.26
C PHE A 73 3.35 -4.59 -14.99
N LYS A 74 2.85 -3.94 -16.04
CA LYS A 74 1.96 -2.76 -15.91
C LYS A 74 0.66 -3.06 -15.18
N GLU A 75 0.08 -4.23 -15.42
CA GLU A 75 -1.13 -4.69 -14.73
C GLU A 75 -0.86 -4.93 -13.25
N ARG A 76 0.28 -5.53 -12.91
CA ARG A 76 0.71 -5.76 -11.52
C ARG A 76 0.99 -4.45 -10.79
N LEU A 77 1.67 -3.51 -11.44
CA LEU A 77 1.90 -2.17 -10.90
C LEU A 77 0.57 -1.48 -10.59
N PHE A 78 -0.38 -1.51 -11.53
CA PHE A 78 -1.72 -0.96 -11.30
C PHE A 78 -2.40 -1.58 -10.08
N VAL A 79 -2.38 -2.92 -9.95
CA VAL A 79 -2.98 -3.62 -8.80
C VAL A 79 -2.32 -3.20 -7.47
N CYS A 80 -1.00 -3.01 -7.46
CA CYS A 80 -0.28 -2.56 -6.27
C CYS A 80 -0.60 -1.12 -5.88
N LEU A 81 -1.03 -0.28 -6.83
CA LEU A 81 -1.41 1.10 -6.59
C LEU A 81 -2.86 1.26 -6.08
N VAL A 82 -3.65 0.20 -6.07
CA VAL A 82 -5.04 0.24 -5.57
C VAL A 82 -5.10 0.69 -4.11
N THR A 83 -4.20 0.19 -3.27
CA THR A 83 -4.18 0.55 -1.83
C THR A 83 -3.88 2.03 -1.58
N PRO A 84 -2.82 2.62 -2.16
CA PRO A 84 -2.59 4.05 -2.09
C PRO A 84 -3.77 4.87 -2.61
N ALA A 85 -4.40 4.44 -3.72
CA ALA A 85 -5.55 5.13 -4.29
C ALA A 85 -6.77 5.14 -3.36
N ILE A 86 -7.08 4.00 -2.74
CA ILE A 86 -8.19 3.90 -1.77
C ILE A 86 -7.91 4.75 -0.54
N TRP A 87 -6.67 4.72 -0.03
CA TRP A 87 -6.28 5.55 1.09
C TRP A 87 -6.40 7.05 0.77
N SER A 88 -5.96 7.45 -0.44
CA SER A 88 -6.15 8.83 -0.93
C SER A 88 -7.61 9.23 -0.96
N ALA A 89 -8.47 8.36 -1.49
CA ALA A 89 -9.90 8.62 -1.55
C ALA A 89 -10.53 8.73 -0.16
N LYS A 90 -10.08 7.90 0.80
CA LYS A 90 -10.55 7.98 2.19
C LYS A 90 -10.11 9.29 2.86
N VAL A 91 -8.84 9.68 2.73
CA VAL A 91 -8.33 10.94 3.27
C VAL A 91 -9.11 12.11 2.69
N LEU A 92 -9.31 12.12 1.37
CA LEU A 92 -10.09 13.15 0.71
C LEU A 92 -11.53 13.22 1.25
N TYR A 93 -12.18 12.06 1.40
CA TYR A 93 -13.54 11.97 1.98
C TYR A 93 -13.60 12.53 3.39
N ASP A 94 -12.62 12.22 4.26
CA ASP A 94 -12.58 12.68 5.65
C ASP A 94 -12.40 14.21 5.74
N PHE A 95 -11.78 14.83 4.73
CA PHE A 95 -11.47 16.27 4.72
C PHE A 95 -12.43 17.13 3.88
N ILE A 96 -13.23 16.52 2.99
CA ILE A 96 -14.26 17.25 2.21
C ILE A 96 -15.27 17.93 3.14
N GLY A 97 -15.47 19.21 2.91
CA GLY A 97 -16.42 20.03 3.69
C GLY A 97 -15.85 20.61 4.98
N ILE A 98 -14.65 20.19 5.40
CA ILE A 98 -13.96 20.75 6.57
C ILE A 98 -12.87 21.74 6.12
N TYR A 99 -12.20 21.44 5.02
CA TYR A 99 -11.03 22.18 4.51
C TYR A 99 -11.23 22.62 3.07
N SER A 100 -10.43 23.63 2.66
CA SER A 100 -10.37 24.03 1.27
C SER A 100 -9.83 22.90 0.36
N TRP A 101 -10.20 22.92 -0.91
CA TRP A 101 -9.72 21.95 -1.88
C TRP A 101 -8.19 21.91 -1.99
N ALA A 102 -7.52 23.06 -1.85
CA ALA A 102 -6.06 23.14 -1.87
C ALA A 102 -5.44 22.36 -0.69
N GLU A 103 -6.00 22.51 0.51
CA GLU A 103 -5.57 21.81 1.72
C GLU A 103 -5.83 20.29 1.62
N CYS A 104 -7.01 19.90 1.09
CA CYS A 104 -7.33 18.49 0.85
C CYS A 104 -6.34 17.86 -0.14
N LEU A 105 -6.04 18.51 -1.26
CA LEU A 105 -5.09 18.02 -2.24
C LEU A 105 -3.67 17.95 -1.67
N TYR A 106 -3.27 18.94 -0.87
CA TYR A 106 -1.97 18.97 -0.22
C TYR A 106 -1.85 17.80 0.80
N ALA A 107 -2.86 17.58 1.63
CA ALA A 107 -2.91 16.47 2.57
C ALA A 107 -2.88 15.10 1.86
N CYS A 108 -3.62 14.95 0.76
CA CYS A 108 -3.58 13.75 -0.07
C CYS A 108 -2.19 13.53 -0.69
N PHE A 109 -1.58 14.57 -1.24
CA PHE A 109 -0.28 14.47 -1.86
C PHE A 109 0.80 14.06 -0.85
N HIS A 110 0.87 14.73 0.28
CA HIS A 110 1.94 14.49 1.26
C HIS A 110 1.74 13.23 2.09
N SER A 111 0.57 13.04 2.69
CA SER A 111 0.35 11.90 3.58
C SER A 111 0.13 10.59 2.84
N VAL A 112 -0.42 10.63 1.65
CA VAL A 112 -0.82 9.41 0.93
C VAL A 112 0.17 9.04 -0.16
N ILE A 113 0.47 9.96 -1.08
CA ILE A 113 1.36 9.64 -2.20
C ILE A 113 2.77 9.39 -1.69
N MET A 114 3.28 10.26 -0.83
CA MET A 114 4.65 10.12 -0.32
C MET A 114 4.79 8.98 0.69
N GLY A 115 3.84 8.80 1.61
CA GLY A 115 3.92 7.80 2.66
C GLY A 115 3.57 6.37 2.21
N THR A 116 2.53 6.21 1.39
CA THR A 116 2.03 4.87 1.04
C THR A 116 2.50 4.38 -0.32
N LEU A 117 2.64 5.26 -1.32
CA LEU A 117 3.05 4.90 -2.67
C LEU A 117 4.44 4.27 -2.68
N PHE A 118 5.42 4.90 -2.04
CA PHE A 118 6.80 4.41 -2.08
C PHE A 118 6.98 3.10 -1.32
N VAL A 119 6.27 2.93 -0.22
CA VAL A 119 6.26 1.65 0.50
C VAL A 119 5.57 0.55 -0.32
N ALA A 120 4.48 0.86 -1.03
CA ALA A 120 3.84 -0.08 -1.94
C ALA A 120 4.77 -0.48 -3.09
N LEU A 121 5.54 0.45 -3.65
CA LEU A 121 6.55 0.16 -4.68
C LEU A 121 7.69 -0.71 -4.13
N LEU A 122 8.17 -0.44 -2.92
CA LEU A 122 9.18 -1.26 -2.26
C LEU A 122 8.66 -2.69 -2.04
N CYS A 123 7.47 -2.85 -1.51
CA CYS A 123 6.82 -4.14 -1.30
C CYS A 123 6.59 -4.89 -2.62
N MET A 124 6.17 -4.18 -3.67
CA MET A 124 6.05 -4.75 -5.01
C MET A 124 7.39 -5.25 -5.52
N GLY A 125 8.46 -4.46 -5.42
CA GLY A 125 9.80 -4.86 -5.88
C GLY A 125 10.31 -6.10 -5.16
N ILE A 126 10.15 -6.16 -3.83
CA ILE A 126 10.55 -7.34 -3.02
C ILE A 126 9.74 -8.57 -3.43
N SER A 127 8.41 -8.44 -3.55
CA SER A 127 7.54 -9.55 -3.93
C SER A 127 7.79 -10.03 -5.36
N GLU A 128 8.15 -9.14 -6.28
CA GLU A 128 8.51 -9.48 -7.66
C GLU A 128 9.73 -10.40 -7.72
N ILE A 129 10.77 -10.08 -6.95
CA ILE A 129 11.97 -10.92 -6.82
C ILE A 129 11.58 -12.30 -6.27
N GLY A 130 10.78 -12.33 -5.21
CA GLY A 130 10.28 -13.58 -4.63
C GLY A 130 9.50 -14.44 -5.63
N CYS A 131 8.58 -13.82 -6.38
CA CYS A 131 7.81 -14.51 -7.42
C CYS A 131 8.70 -15.13 -8.49
N ARG A 132 9.72 -14.41 -8.95
CA ARG A 132 10.66 -14.90 -9.98
C ARG A 132 11.56 -16.02 -9.45
N ILE A 133 12.01 -15.94 -8.20
CA ILE A 133 12.75 -17.04 -7.56
C ILE A 133 11.86 -18.29 -7.47
N ILE A 134 10.62 -18.15 -7.05
CA ILE A 134 9.67 -19.27 -6.99
C ILE A 134 9.40 -19.83 -8.39
N GLN A 135 9.17 -18.97 -9.39
CA GLN A 135 8.96 -19.38 -10.76
C GLN A 135 10.17 -20.17 -11.28
N ARG A 136 11.40 -19.65 -11.11
CA ARG A 136 12.63 -20.30 -11.51
C ARG A 136 12.80 -21.69 -10.86
N ARG A 137 12.47 -21.81 -9.59
CA ARG A 137 12.51 -23.10 -8.88
C ARG A 137 11.46 -24.09 -9.40
N ARG A 138 10.25 -23.60 -9.70
CA ARG A 138 9.16 -24.47 -10.19
C ARG A 138 9.34 -24.95 -11.63
N THR A 139 9.89 -24.10 -12.49
CA THR A 139 10.08 -24.44 -13.92
C THR A 139 11.42 -25.08 -14.20
N GLY A 140 12.39 -25.02 -13.29
CA GLY A 140 13.78 -25.42 -13.53
C GLY A 140 14.51 -24.51 -14.55
N ASP A 141 13.83 -23.49 -15.05
CA ASP A 141 14.34 -22.61 -16.11
C ASP A 141 15.26 -21.53 -15.52
N ARG A 142 16.57 -21.73 -15.77
CA ARG A 142 17.62 -20.78 -15.32
C ARG A 142 17.66 -19.49 -16.16
N SER A 143 16.99 -19.43 -17.30
CA SER A 143 16.91 -18.22 -18.14
C SER A 143 16.01 -17.14 -17.51
N VAL A 144 15.11 -17.51 -16.60
CA VAL A 144 14.28 -16.56 -15.85
C VAL A 144 15.17 -15.66 -15.02
N LYS A 145 15.29 -14.40 -15.40
CA LYS A 145 16.04 -13.39 -14.64
C LYS A 145 15.33 -13.12 -13.32
N VAL A 146 16.05 -13.24 -12.21
CA VAL A 146 15.52 -12.94 -10.86
C VAL A 146 15.09 -11.48 -10.76
N MET A 147 15.81 -10.59 -11.44
CA MET A 147 15.50 -9.16 -11.50
C MET A 147 15.68 -8.70 -12.94
N ASP A 148 14.67 -8.06 -13.51
CA ASP A 148 14.75 -7.31 -14.75
C ASP A 148 14.84 -5.81 -14.48
N PHE A 149 15.01 -5.03 -15.53
CA PHE A 149 15.15 -3.57 -15.41
C PHE A 149 13.95 -2.92 -14.72
N GLN A 150 12.72 -3.35 -15.06
CA GLN A 150 11.50 -2.77 -14.50
C GLN A 150 11.35 -3.09 -13.01
N SER A 151 11.59 -4.34 -12.61
CA SER A 151 11.55 -4.75 -11.20
C SER A 151 12.64 -4.08 -10.39
N GLY A 152 13.85 -3.96 -10.96
CA GLY A 152 14.97 -3.26 -10.33
C GLY A 152 14.68 -1.78 -10.14
N LEU A 153 14.11 -1.12 -11.14
CA LEU A 153 13.75 0.30 -11.06
C LEU A 153 12.70 0.56 -9.96
N VAL A 154 11.63 -0.23 -9.94
CA VAL A 154 10.57 -0.11 -8.91
C VAL A 154 11.12 -0.35 -7.51
N LEU A 155 11.97 -1.37 -7.35
CA LEU A 155 12.63 -1.67 -6.08
C LEU A 155 13.53 -0.51 -5.64
N MET A 156 14.36 0.02 -6.55
CA MET A 156 15.27 1.13 -6.24
C MET A 156 14.52 2.41 -5.87
N ILE A 157 13.49 2.77 -6.63
CA ILE A 157 12.65 3.93 -6.31
C ILE A 157 12.02 3.74 -4.93
N GLY A 158 11.38 2.59 -4.69
CA GLY A 158 10.76 2.28 -3.41
C GLY A 158 11.76 2.33 -2.25
N LEU A 159 12.95 1.78 -2.42
CA LEU A 159 14.00 1.72 -1.39
C LEU A 159 14.58 3.11 -1.09
N VAL A 160 14.99 3.86 -2.13
CA VAL A 160 15.58 5.19 -1.97
C VAL A 160 14.59 6.15 -1.34
N MET A 161 13.36 6.18 -1.84
CA MET A 161 12.33 7.08 -1.31
C MET A 161 11.89 6.67 0.10
N SER A 162 11.76 5.38 0.40
CA SER A 162 11.49 4.91 1.76
C SER A 162 12.65 5.23 2.71
N PHE A 163 13.90 5.14 2.26
CA PHE A 163 15.06 5.53 3.04
C PHE A 163 15.07 7.04 3.32
N ILE A 164 14.82 7.88 2.31
CA ILE A 164 14.71 9.35 2.48
C ILE A 164 13.59 9.67 3.48
N LEU A 165 12.44 9.02 3.35
CA LEU A 165 11.33 9.19 4.27
C LEU A 165 11.69 8.75 5.70
N LEU A 166 12.41 7.64 5.88
CA LEU A 166 12.83 7.16 7.19
C LEU A 166 13.96 8.02 7.80
N TYR A 167 14.93 8.41 7.02
CA TYR A 167 16.11 9.18 7.48
C TYR A 167 15.76 10.61 7.88
N ASN A 168 14.93 11.27 7.06
CA ASN A 168 14.36 12.59 7.45
C ASN A 168 13.10 12.44 8.32
N GLY A 169 12.52 11.28 8.37
CA GLY A 169 11.11 11.09 8.53
C GLY A 169 10.67 10.32 9.77
N GLY A 170 11.51 9.74 10.56
CA GLY A 170 11.08 9.36 11.91
C GLY A 170 10.68 10.62 12.70
N HIS A 171 11.47 11.66 12.60
CA HIS A 171 11.13 12.99 13.11
C HIS A 171 10.32 13.82 12.11
N SER A 172 10.70 13.90 10.84
CA SER A 172 10.04 14.80 9.87
C SER A 172 8.64 14.36 9.47
N PHE A 173 8.31 13.07 9.39
CA PHE A 173 6.95 12.65 9.01
C PHE A 173 5.96 12.94 10.15
N TYR A 174 6.37 12.69 11.40
CA TYR A 174 5.56 13.03 12.57
C TYR A 174 5.51 14.55 12.76
N TYR A 175 6.63 15.25 12.71
CA TYR A 175 6.69 16.71 12.84
C TYR A 175 6.11 17.40 11.61
N PHE A 176 6.30 16.90 10.41
CA PHE A 176 5.66 17.42 9.22
C PHE A 176 4.14 17.21 9.28
N TYR A 177 3.68 16.03 9.70
CA TYR A 177 2.25 15.79 9.93
C TYR A 177 1.71 16.69 11.04
N MET A 178 2.44 16.85 12.14
CA MET A 178 2.07 17.73 13.25
C MET A 178 2.22 19.20 12.88
N ASP A 179 3.24 19.60 12.12
CA ASP A 179 3.43 20.98 11.66
C ASP A 179 2.37 21.38 10.62
N VAL A 180 2.01 20.50 9.71
CA VAL A 180 0.88 20.68 8.80
C VAL A 180 -0.43 20.69 9.57
N TYR A 181 -0.62 19.76 10.51
CA TYR A 181 -1.78 19.72 11.37
C TYR A 181 -1.90 21.01 12.19
N THR A 182 -0.83 21.44 12.84
CA THR A 182 -0.81 22.67 13.67
C THR A 182 -1.00 23.91 12.84
N LYS A 183 -0.40 24.01 11.65
CA LYS A 183 -0.54 25.18 10.75
C LYS A 183 -1.90 25.25 10.05
N LEU A 184 -2.56 24.10 9.87
CA LEU A 184 -3.86 24.04 9.22
C LEU A 184 -5.04 24.07 10.22
N PHE A 185 -4.81 23.78 11.50
CA PHE A 185 -5.87 23.53 12.47
C PHE A 185 -5.78 24.33 13.78
N LEU A 186 -4.68 25.01 14.01
CA LEU A 186 -4.45 25.95 15.12
C LEU A 186 -3.99 27.31 14.63
#